data_06e63c10fdc7113a4e406b73ad546f14
#
_entry.id   06e63c10fdc7113a4e406b73ad546f14
#
_cell.length_a   1.000
_cell.length_b   1.000
_cell.length_c   1.000
_cell.angle_alpha   90.00
_cell.angle_beta   90.00
_cell.angle_gamma   90.00
#
_symmetry.space_group_name_H-M   'P 1'
#
loop_
_entity.id
_entity.type
_entity.pdbx_description
1 polymer ?
#
loop_
_entity_poly.entity_id
_entity_poly.type
_entity_poly.pdbx_seq_one_letter_code
_entity_poly.pdbx_strand_id
1 'polypeptide(L)'
;MTKKVRIIAISVLAVLIVLGCILGVHYHMKNKITFTVRDTLPDGQGKDAVVILLGGQSNASGCSLDEYLRRNVSEEKYAEYQNGYDHVYINYLAGLNVSNGFVKCATAQGEAGGHFGPELGMAEKLHEMYPDETVFIIKCAWGGTDLHSQWLSPSSKGKTGDLYKQFVAYVETSLQYLVSKNYNIRIEGMCWMQGESDAFLVESSSNYAAHLENFIQDIRKEFSQYAADDGIAFVDAYIAENPAFWVYYEMVNNGKREVAERSPLNVVVDTDMLVCTEEPIDDPDIAHYDSLSEIKLGHMFAEQLAVFMD
;
A
#
# COMPACT_ATOMS: atom_id res chain seq x y z
N MET A 1 -7.75 -43.85 39.63
CA MET A 1 -7.16 -42.52 39.96
C MET A 1 -8.00 -41.87 41.04
N THR A 2 -7.44 -41.56 42.18
CA THR A 2 -8.22 -40.97 43.30
C THR A 2 -8.63 -39.53 42.97
N LYS A 3 -9.71 -39.06 43.62
CA LYS A 3 -10.25 -37.71 43.42
C LYS A 3 -9.16 -36.60 43.58
N LYS A 4 -8.23 -36.80 44.54
CA LYS A 4 -7.06 -35.91 44.74
C LYS A 4 -6.10 -35.86 43.55
N VAL A 5 -5.80 -37.01 42.93
CA VAL A 5 -4.89 -37.08 41.75
C VAL A 5 -5.51 -36.41 40.54
N ARG A 6 -6.86 -36.49 40.35
CA ARG A 6 -7.55 -35.77 39.27
C ARG A 6 -7.51 -34.25 39.45
N ILE A 7 -7.72 -33.77 40.68
CA ILE A 7 -7.68 -32.32 40.99
C ILE A 7 -6.26 -31.77 40.73
N ILE A 8 -5.23 -32.46 41.18
CA ILE A 8 -3.84 -32.08 40.96
C ILE A 8 -3.51 -32.06 39.46
N ALA A 9 -3.93 -33.05 38.68
CA ALA A 9 -3.71 -33.12 37.25
C ALA A 9 -4.41 -31.98 36.49
N ILE A 10 -5.63 -31.61 36.88
CA ILE A 10 -6.38 -30.49 36.29
C ILE A 10 -5.70 -29.17 36.64
N SER A 11 -5.25 -28.98 37.87
CA SER A 11 -4.54 -27.77 38.30
C SER A 11 -3.21 -27.60 37.56
N VAL A 12 -2.43 -28.65 37.37
CA VAL A 12 -1.18 -28.65 36.62
C VAL A 12 -1.43 -28.32 35.15
N LEU A 13 -2.45 -28.88 34.54
CA LEU A 13 -2.82 -28.61 33.16
C LEU A 13 -3.25 -27.15 32.98
N ALA A 14 -4.04 -26.59 33.89
CA ALA A 14 -4.42 -25.16 33.85
C ALA A 14 -3.22 -24.23 33.96
N VAL A 15 -2.26 -24.52 34.84
CA VAL A 15 -1.00 -23.74 34.97
C VAL A 15 -0.17 -23.83 33.69
N LEU A 16 -0.08 -25.00 33.05
CA LEU A 16 0.65 -25.16 31.79
C LEU A 16 0.01 -24.39 30.64
N ILE A 17 -1.34 -24.35 30.57
CA ILE A 17 -2.09 -23.56 29.58
C ILE A 17 -1.82 -22.06 29.79
N VAL A 18 -1.91 -21.57 31.04
CA VAL A 18 -1.62 -20.17 31.37
C VAL A 18 -0.19 -19.80 31.03
N LEU A 19 0.79 -20.63 31.36
CA LEU A 19 2.19 -20.42 31.00
C LEU A 19 2.39 -20.43 29.48
N GLY A 20 1.73 -21.35 28.77
CA GLY A 20 1.75 -21.40 27.31
C GLY A 20 1.16 -20.13 26.67
N CYS A 21 0.05 -19.62 27.21
CA CYS A 21 -0.52 -18.34 26.76
C CYS A 21 0.40 -17.16 27.05
N ILE A 22 1.00 -17.09 28.24
CA ILE A 22 1.94 -16.01 28.61
C ILE A 22 3.17 -16.05 27.71
N LEU A 23 3.75 -17.23 27.48
CA LEU A 23 4.90 -17.41 26.58
C LEU A 23 4.53 -17.09 25.13
N GLY A 24 3.34 -17.48 24.67
CA GLY A 24 2.82 -17.16 23.34
C GLY A 24 2.63 -15.65 23.15
N VAL A 25 2.03 -14.97 24.14
CA VAL A 25 1.90 -13.51 24.13
C VAL A 25 3.27 -12.83 24.16
N HIS A 26 4.19 -13.30 25.01
CA HIS A 26 5.54 -12.74 25.10
C HIS A 26 6.35 -12.95 23.80
N TYR A 27 6.24 -14.13 23.17
CA TYR A 27 6.84 -14.41 21.87
C TYR A 27 6.24 -13.53 20.75
N HIS A 28 4.92 -13.37 20.75
CA HIS A 28 4.22 -12.52 19.80
C HIS A 28 4.63 -11.04 19.97
N MET A 29 4.70 -10.57 21.21
CA MET A 29 5.17 -9.20 21.50
C MET A 29 6.63 -8.95 21.12
N LYS A 30 7.52 -9.96 21.29
CA LYS A 30 8.94 -9.84 20.90
C LYS A 30 9.17 -9.78 19.40
N ASN A 31 8.27 -10.39 18.61
CA ASN A 31 8.36 -10.45 17.15
C ASN A 31 7.42 -9.45 16.45
N LYS A 32 6.76 -8.56 17.21
CA LYS A 32 5.92 -7.52 16.62
C LYS A 32 6.82 -6.47 15.97
N ILE A 33 6.67 -6.30 14.65
CA ILE A 33 7.27 -5.18 13.93
C ILE A 33 6.64 -3.91 14.52
N THR A 34 7.48 -2.99 15.02
CA THR A 34 7.01 -1.73 15.60
C THR A 34 7.55 -0.56 14.81
N PHE A 35 6.67 0.36 14.46
CA PHE A 35 7.01 1.64 13.87
C PHE A 35 6.73 2.77 14.86
N THR A 36 7.34 3.91 14.64
CA THR A 36 7.05 5.14 15.35
C THR A 36 6.67 6.22 14.36
N VAL A 37 5.61 6.97 14.64
CA VAL A 37 5.22 8.14 13.88
C VAL A 37 5.60 9.38 14.68
N ARG A 38 6.45 10.24 14.10
CA ARG A 38 6.80 11.52 14.73
C ARG A 38 5.57 12.42 14.79
N ASP A 39 5.47 13.21 15.84
CA ASP A 39 4.40 14.17 16.04
C ASP A 39 4.58 15.38 15.11
N THR A 40 3.96 15.30 13.92
CA THR A 40 4.08 16.28 12.85
C THR A 40 2.76 17.00 12.54
N LEU A 41 1.62 16.44 12.99
CA LEU A 41 0.30 17.00 12.71
C LEU A 41 -0.24 17.81 13.91
N PRO A 42 -1.04 18.86 13.63
CA PRO A 42 -1.82 19.52 14.69
C PRO A 42 -2.90 18.58 15.25
N ASP A 43 -3.53 19.00 16.33
CA ASP A 43 -4.76 18.35 16.82
C ASP A 43 -5.89 18.51 15.79
N GLY A 44 -6.50 17.41 15.40
CA GLY A 44 -7.58 17.35 14.41
C GLY A 44 -8.91 17.91 14.90
N GLN A 45 -9.09 18.06 16.23
CA GLN A 45 -10.30 18.63 16.85
C GLN A 45 -11.62 17.95 16.42
N GLY A 46 -11.56 16.65 16.15
CA GLY A 46 -12.70 15.87 15.66
C GLY A 46 -13.00 16.07 14.17
N LYS A 47 -12.08 16.63 13.40
CA LYS A 47 -12.24 16.78 11.94
C LYS A 47 -12.29 15.40 11.27
N ASP A 48 -13.27 15.23 10.39
CA ASP A 48 -13.33 14.06 9.51
C ASP A 48 -12.17 14.06 8.53
N ALA A 49 -11.64 12.89 8.24
CA ALA A 49 -10.50 12.74 7.34
C ALA A 49 -10.53 11.40 6.59
N VAL A 50 -10.22 11.47 5.33
CA VAL A 50 -10.08 10.32 4.43
C VAL A 50 -8.69 9.72 4.56
N VAL A 51 -8.61 8.39 4.61
CA VAL A 51 -7.36 7.65 4.54
C VAL A 51 -7.35 6.81 3.27
N ILE A 52 -6.25 6.88 2.54
CA ILE A 52 -5.98 6.06 1.36
C ILE A 52 -4.70 5.26 1.62
N LEU A 53 -4.78 3.95 1.42
CA LEU A 53 -3.61 3.07 1.49
C LEU A 53 -2.96 2.96 0.11
N LEU A 54 -1.64 2.97 0.06
CA LEU A 54 -0.87 2.76 -1.17
C LEU A 54 0.20 1.69 -0.92
N GLY A 55 0.15 0.61 -1.68
CA GLY A 55 1.09 -0.49 -1.57
C GLY A 55 1.49 -1.07 -2.93
N GLY A 56 2.49 -1.92 -2.92
CA GLY A 56 2.98 -2.58 -4.13
C GLY A 56 4.50 -2.67 -4.22
N GLN A 57 5.00 -2.74 -5.47
CA GLN A 57 6.43 -2.81 -5.73
C GLN A 57 7.00 -1.48 -6.28
N SER A 58 7.98 -1.51 -7.15
CA SER A 58 8.78 -0.34 -7.55
C SER A 58 7.95 0.81 -8.14
N ASN A 59 6.96 0.54 -9.01
CA ASN A 59 6.05 1.58 -9.53
C ASN A 59 5.09 2.13 -8.46
N ALA A 60 4.88 1.43 -7.33
CA ALA A 60 4.18 1.98 -6.16
C ALA A 60 5.15 2.67 -5.19
N SER A 61 6.37 2.13 -4.99
CA SER A 61 7.37 2.76 -4.13
C SER A 61 7.92 4.06 -4.73
N GLY A 62 7.89 4.17 -6.05
CA GLY A 62 8.25 5.37 -6.80
C GLY A 62 9.69 5.37 -7.26
N CYS A 63 9.89 4.99 -8.52
CA CYS A 63 11.19 5.01 -9.20
C CYS A 63 11.29 6.11 -10.26
N SER A 64 10.23 6.91 -10.45
CA SER A 64 10.22 7.99 -11.44
C SER A 64 11.03 9.21 -10.99
N LEU A 65 11.72 9.83 -11.92
CA LEU A 65 12.73 10.86 -11.63
C LEU A 65 12.13 12.28 -11.52
N ASP A 66 12.35 12.96 -10.41
CA ASP A 66 12.01 14.38 -10.22
C ASP A 66 12.62 15.26 -11.31
N GLU A 67 13.87 14.97 -11.72
CA GLU A 67 14.56 15.74 -12.75
C GLU A 67 13.90 15.62 -14.12
N TYR A 68 13.38 14.42 -14.47
CA TYR A 68 12.61 14.23 -15.70
C TYR A 68 11.30 15.03 -15.63
N LEU A 69 10.57 14.95 -14.51
CA LEU A 69 9.34 15.71 -14.29
C LEU A 69 9.60 17.22 -14.48
N ARG A 70 10.64 17.74 -13.83
CA ARG A 70 11.03 19.16 -13.92
C ARG A 70 11.27 19.63 -15.35
N ARG A 71 11.84 18.79 -16.22
CA ARG A 71 12.12 19.15 -17.62
C ARG A 71 10.88 19.10 -18.51
N ASN A 72 9.82 18.41 -18.09
CA ASN A 72 8.66 18.09 -18.92
C ASN A 72 7.36 18.77 -18.46
N VAL A 73 7.41 19.58 -17.39
CA VAL A 73 6.28 20.42 -16.94
C VAL A 73 6.73 21.89 -16.85
N SER A 74 5.77 22.83 -16.68
CA SER A 74 6.14 24.23 -16.45
C SER A 74 6.82 24.42 -15.08
N GLU A 75 7.61 25.52 -14.95
CA GLU A 75 8.25 25.83 -13.66
C GLU A 75 7.23 26.04 -12.55
N GLU A 76 6.08 26.65 -12.85
CA GLU A 76 4.99 26.83 -11.90
C GLU A 76 4.41 25.49 -11.44
N LYS A 77 4.17 24.57 -12.38
CA LYS A 77 3.65 23.23 -12.07
C LYS A 77 4.65 22.41 -11.26
N TYR A 78 5.91 22.47 -11.61
CA TYR A 78 6.93 21.78 -10.82
C TYR A 78 7.05 22.35 -9.39
N ALA A 79 6.91 23.67 -9.24
CA ALA A 79 6.90 24.30 -7.92
C ALA A 79 5.68 23.87 -7.08
N GLU A 80 4.51 23.65 -7.68
CA GLU A 80 3.35 23.07 -7.00
C GLU A 80 3.70 21.66 -6.47
N TYR A 81 4.25 20.79 -7.30
CA TYR A 81 4.67 19.45 -6.91
C TYR A 81 5.72 19.45 -5.78
N GLN A 82 6.65 20.40 -5.80
CA GLN A 82 7.65 20.54 -4.73
C GLN A 82 7.06 21.04 -3.40
N ASN A 83 6.08 21.95 -3.47
CA ASN A 83 5.44 22.52 -2.28
C ASN A 83 4.38 21.58 -1.69
N GLY A 84 3.89 20.65 -2.49
CA GLY A 84 2.78 19.77 -2.15
C GLY A 84 1.46 20.52 -2.02
N TYR A 85 0.38 19.76 -1.90
CA TYR A 85 -0.98 20.25 -1.88
C TYR A 85 -1.48 20.42 -0.44
N ASP A 86 -2.24 21.50 -0.19
CA ASP A 86 -2.86 21.70 1.11
C ASP A 86 -3.88 20.59 1.39
N HIS A 87 -3.96 20.18 2.66
CA HIS A 87 -4.84 19.13 3.16
C HIS A 87 -4.55 17.70 2.67
N VAL A 88 -3.53 17.48 1.82
CA VAL A 88 -3.10 16.14 1.43
C VAL A 88 -1.74 15.82 2.07
N TYR A 89 -1.76 14.87 2.98
CA TYR A 89 -0.57 14.43 3.73
C TYR A 89 -0.24 12.99 3.44
N ILE A 90 1.04 12.66 3.55
CA ILE A 90 1.52 11.29 3.37
C ILE A 90 2.44 10.87 4.53
N ASN A 91 2.26 9.65 5.01
CA ASN A 91 3.28 8.92 5.77
C ASN A 91 3.75 7.76 4.90
N TYR A 92 5.04 7.75 4.56
CA TYR A 92 5.56 6.78 3.60
C TYR A 92 6.75 5.98 4.11
N LEU A 93 6.79 4.73 3.66
CA LEU A 93 7.90 3.79 3.70
C LEU A 93 8.05 3.24 2.27
N ALA A 94 8.97 3.81 1.52
CA ALA A 94 9.26 3.45 0.13
C ALA A 94 10.68 2.89 0.07
N GLY A 95 10.81 1.56 0.06
CA GLY A 95 12.10 0.93 0.21
C GLY A 95 12.80 1.38 1.52
N LEU A 96 13.94 2.04 1.40
CA LEU A 96 14.70 2.57 2.54
C LEU A 96 14.39 4.05 2.84
N ASN A 97 13.62 4.72 1.99
CA ASN A 97 13.23 6.12 2.19
C ASN A 97 11.94 6.18 3.03
N VAL A 98 11.98 6.95 4.11
CA VAL A 98 10.88 7.00 5.09
C VAL A 98 10.64 8.41 5.60
N SER A 99 9.38 8.82 5.72
CA SER A 99 9.02 10.11 6.33
C SER A 99 9.07 10.08 7.87
N ASN A 100 8.82 8.92 8.47
CA ASN A 100 8.65 8.75 9.91
C ASN A 100 7.59 9.69 10.53
N GLY A 101 6.57 10.05 9.78
CA GLY A 101 5.48 10.96 10.20
C GLY A 101 4.80 11.54 8.99
N PHE A 102 3.61 12.11 9.19
CA PHE A 102 2.86 12.73 8.10
C PHE A 102 3.48 14.05 7.68
N VAL A 103 3.73 14.20 6.39
CA VAL A 103 4.23 15.41 5.74
C VAL A 103 3.33 15.74 4.56
N LYS A 104 3.40 16.95 3.99
CA LYS A 104 2.70 17.23 2.72
C LYS A 104 3.16 16.25 1.64
N CYS A 105 2.24 15.77 0.83
CA CYS A 105 2.59 14.95 -0.32
C CYS A 105 3.24 15.82 -1.41
N ALA A 106 4.48 15.53 -1.74
CA ALA A 106 5.33 16.33 -2.62
C ALA A 106 6.32 15.44 -3.38
N THR A 107 7.20 16.03 -4.21
CA THR A 107 8.31 15.31 -4.86
C THR A 107 9.29 14.67 -3.86
N ALA A 108 10.18 13.81 -4.32
CA ALA A 108 11.24 13.13 -3.55
C ALA A 108 10.73 12.17 -2.45
N GLN A 109 9.52 11.65 -2.57
CA GLN A 109 8.90 10.68 -1.63
C GLN A 109 8.84 9.25 -2.19
N GLY A 110 9.68 8.97 -3.20
CA GLY A 110 9.88 7.65 -3.79
C GLY A 110 10.94 6.81 -3.09
N GLU A 111 11.39 5.75 -3.76
CA GLU A 111 12.30 4.72 -3.22
C GLU A 111 13.70 5.26 -2.89
N ALA A 112 14.14 6.31 -3.57
CA ALA A 112 15.41 6.99 -3.35
C ALA A 112 15.25 8.52 -3.45
N GLY A 113 16.27 9.26 -3.03
CA GLY A 113 16.29 10.72 -3.17
C GLY A 113 16.15 11.15 -4.65
N GLY A 114 15.29 12.12 -4.92
CA GLY A 114 14.99 12.59 -6.28
C GLY A 114 14.05 11.67 -7.07
N HIS A 115 13.36 10.74 -6.39
CA HIS A 115 12.35 9.88 -6.98
C HIS A 115 10.99 10.11 -6.33
N PHE A 116 9.92 9.81 -7.07
CA PHE A 116 8.55 9.83 -6.59
C PHE A 116 7.73 8.71 -7.25
N GLY A 117 6.57 8.43 -6.71
CA GLY A 117 5.62 7.45 -7.21
C GLY A 117 4.23 8.05 -7.49
N PRO A 118 3.19 7.20 -7.63
CA PRO A 118 1.85 7.64 -7.99
C PRO A 118 1.22 8.55 -6.93
N GLU A 119 1.72 8.55 -5.69
CA GLU A 119 1.23 9.44 -4.63
C GLU A 119 1.19 10.91 -5.02
N LEU A 120 2.13 11.35 -5.85
CA LEU A 120 2.20 12.75 -6.27
C LEU A 120 1.02 13.14 -7.17
N GLY A 121 0.73 12.32 -8.18
CA GLY A 121 -0.46 12.48 -9.03
C GLY A 121 -1.75 12.27 -8.26
N MET A 122 -1.78 11.31 -7.32
CA MET A 122 -2.94 11.14 -6.43
C MET A 122 -3.20 12.42 -5.62
N ALA A 123 -2.18 13.01 -5.03
CA ALA A 123 -2.31 14.21 -4.23
C ALA A 123 -2.84 15.40 -5.03
N GLU A 124 -2.32 15.59 -6.25
CA GLU A 124 -2.82 16.61 -7.18
C GLU A 124 -4.31 16.43 -7.44
N LYS A 125 -4.70 15.23 -7.85
CA LYS A 125 -6.07 14.97 -8.27
C LYS A 125 -7.07 14.99 -7.11
N LEU A 126 -6.68 14.46 -5.96
CA LEU A 126 -7.50 14.52 -4.75
C LEU A 126 -7.71 15.95 -4.25
N HIS A 127 -6.65 16.79 -4.31
CA HIS A 127 -6.78 18.20 -3.99
C HIS A 127 -7.72 18.94 -4.95
N GLU A 128 -7.67 18.63 -6.26
CA GLU A 128 -8.59 19.21 -7.24
C GLU A 128 -10.04 18.82 -7.00
N MET A 129 -10.31 17.54 -6.72
CA MET A 129 -11.67 17.02 -6.55
C MET A 129 -12.27 17.33 -5.17
N TYR A 130 -11.44 17.33 -4.14
CA TYR A 130 -11.84 17.44 -2.73
C TYR A 130 -11.03 18.52 -1.99
N PRO A 131 -11.11 19.81 -2.39
CA PRO A 131 -10.23 20.86 -1.87
C PRO A 131 -10.42 21.17 -0.38
N ASP A 132 -11.57 20.82 0.19
CA ASP A 132 -11.91 21.06 1.61
C ASP A 132 -11.68 19.82 2.50
N GLU A 133 -11.44 18.65 1.88
CA GLU A 133 -11.24 17.40 2.61
C GLU A 133 -9.80 17.26 3.11
N THR A 134 -9.64 16.67 4.29
CA THR A 134 -8.32 16.26 4.75
C THR A 134 -8.05 14.82 4.32
N VAL A 135 -7.02 14.62 3.52
CA VAL A 135 -6.63 13.30 3.00
C VAL A 135 -5.29 12.89 3.57
N PHE A 136 -5.22 11.67 4.07
CA PHE A 136 -3.99 11.02 4.53
C PHE A 136 -3.68 9.82 3.65
N ILE A 137 -2.56 9.85 2.94
CA ILE A 137 -2.02 8.70 2.21
C ILE A 137 -1.06 7.95 3.14
N ILE A 138 -1.27 6.65 3.31
CA ILE A 138 -0.34 5.77 4.03
C ILE A 138 0.28 4.84 3.01
N LYS A 139 1.54 5.11 2.67
CA LYS A 139 2.29 4.39 1.63
C LYS A 139 3.29 3.43 2.27
N CYS A 140 3.22 2.14 1.88
CA CYS A 140 4.24 1.14 2.22
C CYS A 140 4.45 0.24 1.01
N ALA A 141 5.60 0.40 0.34
CA ALA A 141 5.92 -0.29 -0.91
C ALA A 141 7.41 -0.63 -1.01
N TRP A 142 7.75 -1.71 -1.73
CA TRP A 142 9.10 -2.22 -1.87
C TRP A 142 9.37 -2.71 -3.30
N GLY A 143 10.39 -2.16 -3.94
CA GLY A 143 10.80 -2.55 -5.29
C GLY A 143 11.21 -4.03 -5.41
N GLY A 144 10.92 -4.65 -6.56
CA GLY A 144 11.35 -6.02 -6.90
C GLY A 144 10.72 -7.11 -6.05
N THR A 145 9.48 -6.94 -5.56
CA THR A 145 8.84 -7.86 -4.61
C THR A 145 7.62 -8.57 -5.19
N ASP A 146 7.39 -9.81 -4.77
CA ASP A 146 6.33 -10.70 -5.26
C ASP A 146 5.20 -10.93 -4.25
N LEU A 147 3.99 -11.12 -4.78
CA LEU A 147 2.80 -11.47 -3.99
C LEU A 147 2.83 -12.95 -3.56
N HIS A 148 3.52 -13.78 -4.31
CA HIS A 148 3.60 -15.23 -4.10
C HIS A 148 4.25 -15.60 -2.76
N SER A 149 5.21 -14.81 -2.27
CA SER A 149 5.95 -15.10 -1.04
C SER A 149 6.09 -13.91 -0.09
N GLN A 150 6.56 -12.74 -0.59
CA GLN A 150 6.94 -11.61 0.24
C GLN A 150 5.71 -10.85 0.76
N TRP A 151 4.68 -10.71 -0.06
CA TRP A 151 3.39 -10.10 0.30
C TRP A 151 2.30 -11.14 0.61
N LEU A 152 2.64 -12.45 0.67
CA LEU A 152 1.66 -13.52 0.89
C LEU A 152 0.85 -13.28 2.16
N SER A 153 -0.46 -13.18 2.02
CA SER A 153 -1.37 -12.88 3.11
C SER A 153 -1.74 -14.14 3.94
N PRO A 154 -2.22 -14.00 5.18
CA PRO A 154 -2.50 -15.13 6.08
C PRO A 154 -3.49 -16.16 5.54
N SER A 155 -4.50 -15.74 4.75
CA SER A 155 -5.50 -16.66 4.17
C SER A 155 -4.95 -17.47 3.00
N SER A 156 -3.79 -17.11 2.45
CA SER A 156 -3.09 -17.87 1.42
C SER A 156 -2.36 -19.07 2.03
N LYS A 157 -2.20 -20.14 1.24
CA LYS A 157 -1.43 -21.30 1.67
C LYS A 157 0.05 -20.97 1.71
N GLY A 158 0.69 -21.14 2.88
CA GLY A 158 2.11 -20.88 3.05
C GLY A 158 2.43 -20.09 4.32
N LYS A 159 3.68 -19.62 4.40
CA LYS A 159 4.12 -18.73 5.48
C LYS A 159 3.75 -17.29 5.11
N THR A 160 2.99 -16.62 5.97
CA THR A 160 2.69 -15.18 5.79
C THR A 160 3.96 -14.37 5.51
N GLY A 161 3.94 -13.60 4.44
CA GLY A 161 5.04 -12.80 3.95
C GLY A 161 5.47 -11.72 4.95
N ASP A 162 6.73 -11.39 4.95
CA ASP A 162 7.25 -10.42 5.90
C ASP A 162 6.87 -8.98 5.50
N LEU A 163 6.66 -8.71 4.19
CA LEU A 163 6.15 -7.41 3.72
C LEU A 163 4.67 -7.22 4.04
N TYR A 164 3.83 -8.27 3.95
CA TYR A 164 2.47 -8.19 4.44
C TYR A 164 2.42 -7.77 5.92
N LYS A 165 3.21 -8.42 6.78
CA LYS A 165 3.27 -8.09 8.21
C LYS A 165 3.78 -6.67 8.44
N GLN A 166 4.78 -6.25 7.65
CA GLN A 166 5.32 -4.90 7.73
C GLN A 166 4.28 -3.86 7.34
N PHE A 167 3.56 -4.10 6.23
CA PHE A 167 2.48 -3.24 5.76
C PHE A 167 1.40 -3.07 6.84
N VAL A 168 0.88 -4.18 7.37
CA VAL A 168 -0.14 -4.14 8.42
C VAL A 168 0.34 -3.37 9.64
N ALA A 169 1.56 -3.63 10.13
CA ALA A 169 2.10 -2.93 11.29
C ALA A 169 2.33 -1.43 11.03
N TYR A 170 2.75 -1.06 9.83
CA TYR A 170 2.98 0.33 9.43
C TYR A 170 1.67 1.11 9.33
N VAL A 171 0.68 0.54 8.64
CA VAL A 171 -0.65 1.13 8.51
C VAL A 171 -1.32 1.27 9.88
N GLU A 172 -1.36 0.21 10.68
CA GLU A 172 -1.96 0.23 12.02
C GLU A 172 -1.33 1.34 12.91
N THR A 173 0.01 1.44 12.90
CA THR A 173 0.71 2.48 13.67
C THR A 173 0.35 3.89 13.19
N SER A 174 0.21 4.08 11.88
CA SER A 174 -0.18 5.35 11.27
C SER A 174 -1.63 5.74 11.62
N LEU A 175 -2.56 4.78 11.55
CA LEU A 175 -3.97 5.00 11.91
C LEU A 175 -4.13 5.34 13.40
N GLN A 176 -3.45 4.60 14.28
CA GLN A 176 -3.46 4.88 15.72
C GLN A 176 -2.91 6.29 16.03
N TYR A 177 -1.89 6.74 15.30
CA TYR A 177 -1.39 8.10 15.45
C TYR A 177 -2.45 9.13 15.05
N LEU A 178 -3.12 8.96 13.89
CA LEU A 178 -4.19 9.87 13.45
C LEU A 178 -5.33 9.96 14.47
N VAL A 179 -5.78 8.81 15.00
CA VAL A 179 -6.79 8.76 16.08
C VAL A 179 -6.29 9.48 17.33
N SER A 180 -5.02 9.30 17.72
CA SER A 180 -4.42 9.99 18.87
C SER A 180 -4.34 11.51 18.69
N LYS A 181 -4.36 11.98 17.43
CA LYS A 181 -4.43 13.40 17.05
C LYS A 181 -5.86 13.92 16.91
N ASN A 182 -6.87 13.16 17.37
CA ASN A 182 -8.29 13.52 17.34
C ASN A 182 -8.84 13.73 15.92
N TYR A 183 -8.37 13.01 14.90
CA TYR A 183 -9.03 12.90 13.60
C TYR A 183 -10.07 11.78 13.63
N ASN A 184 -11.25 12.02 13.04
CA ASN A 184 -12.23 10.99 12.72
C ASN A 184 -11.88 10.42 11.36
N ILE A 185 -11.16 9.28 11.34
CA ILE A 185 -10.63 8.70 10.12
C ILE A 185 -11.53 7.61 9.56
N ARG A 186 -11.59 7.54 8.21
CA ARG A 186 -12.16 6.42 7.47
C ARG A 186 -11.25 6.04 6.31
N ILE A 187 -11.02 4.75 6.10
CA ILE A 187 -10.27 4.22 4.96
C ILE A 187 -11.26 4.03 3.82
N GLU A 188 -11.13 4.85 2.77
CA GLU A 188 -11.95 4.75 1.56
C GLU A 188 -11.45 3.64 0.63
N GLY A 189 -10.13 3.50 0.51
CA GLY A 189 -9.60 2.46 -0.35
C GLY A 189 -8.10 2.24 -0.24
N MET A 190 -7.66 1.22 -0.97
CA MET A 190 -6.27 0.86 -1.16
C MET A 190 -5.93 0.86 -2.65
N CYS A 191 -4.89 1.58 -3.04
CA CYS A 191 -4.27 1.51 -4.35
C CYS A 191 -3.12 0.50 -4.33
N TRP A 192 -3.03 -0.31 -5.40
CA TRP A 192 -2.06 -1.38 -5.51
C TRP A 192 -1.39 -1.39 -6.88
N MET A 193 -0.06 -1.31 -6.91
CA MET A 193 0.73 -1.45 -8.13
C MET A 193 1.84 -2.47 -7.90
N GLN A 194 1.63 -3.70 -8.36
CA GLN A 194 2.54 -4.83 -8.17
C GLN A 194 2.15 -5.94 -9.16
N GLY A 195 3.05 -6.85 -9.45
CA GLY A 195 2.80 -8.04 -10.25
C GLY A 195 3.96 -8.38 -11.19
N GLU A 196 4.83 -7.42 -11.45
CA GLU A 196 5.97 -7.58 -12.35
C GLU A 196 6.90 -8.70 -11.85
N SER A 197 7.16 -8.76 -10.54
CA SER A 197 8.00 -9.82 -9.97
C SER A 197 7.33 -11.18 -10.01
N ASP A 198 6.00 -11.26 -9.93
CA ASP A 198 5.27 -12.50 -10.11
C ASP A 198 5.26 -12.97 -11.56
N ALA A 199 5.38 -12.04 -12.51
CA ALA A 199 5.37 -12.34 -13.95
C ALA A 199 6.65 -12.97 -14.50
N PHE A 200 7.68 -13.19 -13.69
CA PHE A 200 8.90 -13.90 -14.09
C PHE A 200 8.74 -15.42 -14.12
N LEU A 201 7.90 -15.98 -13.26
CA LEU A 201 7.77 -17.43 -13.09
C LEU A 201 6.32 -17.88 -13.26
N VAL A 202 6.11 -19.00 -13.96
CA VAL A 202 4.78 -19.58 -14.19
C VAL A 202 4.07 -19.92 -12.87
N GLU A 203 4.79 -20.32 -11.84
CA GLU A 203 4.23 -20.69 -10.55
C GLU A 203 3.60 -19.47 -9.83
N SER A 204 4.34 -18.37 -9.73
CA SER A 204 3.82 -17.12 -9.11
C SER A 204 2.69 -16.53 -9.95
N SER A 205 2.83 -16.45 -11.27
CA SER A 205 1.82 -15.92 -12.17
C SER A 205 0.50 -16.71 -12.12
N SER A 206 0.57 -18.04 -12.10
CA SER A 206 -0.63 -18.90 -12.10
C SER A 206 -1.40 -18.86 -10.76
N ASN A 207 -0.75 -18.50 -9.67
CA ASN A 207 -1.38 -18.35 -8.35
C ASN A 207 -1.78 -16.90 -8.05
N TYR A 208 -1.46 -15.94 -8.93
CA TYR A 208 -1.60 -14.51 -8.65
C TYR A 208 -3.02 -14.11 -8.29
N ALA A 209 -4.03 -14.51 -9.07
CA ALA A 209 -5.43 -14.19 -8.79
C ALA A 209 -5.89 -14.66 -7.39
N ALA A 210 -5.53 -15.89 -7.01
CA ALA A 210 -5.90 -16.45 -5.71
C ALA A 210 -5.19 -15.73 -4.56
N HIS A 211 -3.91 -15.40 -4.73
CA HIS A 211 -3.15 -14.66 -3.72
C HIS A 211 -3.66 -13.21 -3.58
N LEU A 212 -3.99 -12.55 -4.70
CA LEU A 212 -4.52 -11.18 -4.69
C LEU A 212 -5.89 -11.12 -4.01
N GLU A 213 -6.79 -12.06 -4.31
CA GLU A 213 -8.09 -12.12 -3.64
C GLU A 213 -7.94 -12.30 -2.12
N ASN A 214 -7.10 -13.24 -1.70
CA ASN A 214 -6.83 -13.47 -0.27
C ASN A 214 -6.21 -12.23 0.38
N PHE A 215 -5.28 -11.56 -0.30
CA PHE A 215 -4.65 -10.33 0.16
C PHE A 215 -5.70 -9.23 0.40
N ILE A 216 -6.59 -9.00 -0.56
CA ILE A 216 -7.66 -8.00 -0.46
C ILE A 216 -8.58 -8.31 0.72
N GLN A 217 -9.00 -9.57 0.86
CA GLN A 217 -9.88 -10.00 1.95
C GLN A 217 -9.22 -9.82 3.32
N ASP A 218 -7.94 -10.19 3.44
CA ASP A 218 -7.19 -10.04 4.68
C ASP A 218 -6.96 -8.57 5.05
N ILE A 219 -6.66 -7.69 4.08
CA ILE A 219 -6.55 -6.23 4.29
C ILE A 219 -7.89 -5.63 4.75
N ARG A 220 -9.00 -5.98 4.10
CA ARG A 220 -10.34 -5.53 4.50
C ARG A 220 -10.70 -5.98 5.91
N LYS A 221 -10.35 -7.20 6.27
CA LYS A 221 -10.58 -7.75 7.61
C LYS A 221 -9.71 -7.06 8.66
N GLU A 222 -8.43 -6.86 8.38
CA GLU A 222 -7.45 -6.26 9.29
C GLU A 222 -7.86 -4.84 9.69
N PHE A 223 -8.32 -4.05 8.72
CA PHE A 223 -8.65 -2.64 8.93
C PHE A 223 -10.15 -2.35 8.98
N SER A 224 -10.99 -3.38 9.20
CA SER A 224 -12.45 -3.26 9.18
C SER A 224 -13.02 -2.21 10.14
N GLN A 225 -12.37 -1.95 11.26
CA GLN A 225 -12.81 -0.94 12.23
C GLN A 225 -12.64 0.51 11.75
N TYR A 226 -11.84 0.71 10.70
CA TYR A 226 -11.58 2.03 10.09
C TYR A 226 -12.17 2.15 8.69
N ALA A 227 -12.88 1.13 8.22
CA ALA A 227 -13.47 1.12 6.88
C ALA A 227 -14.55 2.20 6.73
N ALA A 228 -14.68 2.77 5.54
CA ALA A 228 -15.86 3.52 5.13
C ALA A 228 -17.13 2.65 5.20
N ASP A 229 -18.31 3.26 5.19
CA ASP A 229 -19.59 2.55 5.37
C ASP A 229 -19.81 1.43 4.35
N ASP A 230 -19.40 1.65 3.09
CA ASP A 230 -19.50 0.66 2.01
C ASP A 230 -18.32 -0.34 2.00
N GLY A 231 -17.33 -0.15 2.84
CA GLY A 231 -16.12 -0.96 2.95
C GLY A 231 -14.88 -0.28 2.38
N ILE A 232 -13.77 -1.03 2.25
CA ILE A 232 -12.51 -0.53 1.68
C ILE A 232 -12.47 -0.90 0.20
N ALA A 233 -12.51 0.09 -0.70
CA ALA A 233 -12.31 -0.12 -2.12
C ALA A 233 -10.88 -0.62 -2.41
N PHE A 234 -10.69 -1.41 -3.46
CA PHE A 234 -9.37 -1.87 -3.89
C PHE A 234 -9.17 -1.50 -5.36
N VAL A 235 -8.26 -0.58 -5.61
CA VAL A 235 -7.93 -0.09 -6.95
C VAL A 235 -6.56 -0.62 -7.34
N ASP A 236 -6.54 -1.63 -8.18
CA ASP A 236 -5.34 -2.24 -8.76
C ASP A 236 -4.98 -1.57 -10.10
N ALA A 237 -3.78 -1.81 -10.61
CA ALA A 237 -3.36 -1.39 -11.94
C ALA A 237 -2.72 -2.54 -12.70
N TYR A 238 -2.96 -2.66 -14.01
CA TYR A 238 -2.24 -3.62 -14.83
C TYR A 238 -0.73 -3.34 -14.79
N ILE A 239 0.08 -4.39 -14.84
CA ILE A 239 1.51 -4.22 -15.08
C ILE A 239 1.75 -3.99 -16.57
N ALA A 240 2.79 -3.23 -16.90
CA ALA A 240 3.13 -2.90 -18.28
C ALA A 240 3.37 -4.16 -19.13
N GLU A 241 2.92 -4.11 -20.39
CA GLU A 241 3.16 -5.17 -21.35
C GLU A 241 4.63 -5.18 -21.81
N ASN A 242 5.42 -6.07 -21.25
CA ASN A 242 6.80 -6.26 -21.66
C ASN A 242 7.18 -7.75 -21.66
N PRO A 243 6.80 -8.51 -22.73
CA PRO A 243 7.03 -9.94 -22.80
C PRO A 243 8.51 -10.33 -22.84
N ALA A 244 9.40 -9.42 -23.20
CA ALA A 244 10.84 -9.66 -23.17
C ALA A 244 11.39 -9.63 -21.74
N PHE A 245 10.73 -8.93 -20.84
CA PHE A 245 11.16 -8.75 -19.46
C PHE A 245 10.27 -9.56 -18.50
N TRP A 246 8.92 -9.49 -18.64
CA TRP A 246 7.96 -10.23 -17.81
C TRP A 246 7.19 -11.24 -18.64
N VAL A 247 7.76 -12.45 -18.76
CA VAL A 247 7.28 -13.50 -19.68
C VAL A 247 5.79 -13.85 -19.47
N TYR A 248 5.30 -13.76 -18.23
CA TYR A 248 3.94 -14.16 -17.86
C TYR A 248 3.04 -12.98 -17.47
N TYR A 249 3.32 -11.77 -17.98
CA TYR A 249 2.54 -10.56 -17.66
C TYR A 249 1.05 -10.72 -17.95
N GLU A 250 0.68 -11.39 -19.06
CA GLU A 250 -0.71 -11.66 -19.40
C GLU A 250 -1.43 -12.49 -18.33
N MET A 251 -0.75 -13.46 -17.72
CA MET A 251 -1.34 -14.27 -16.65
C MET A 251 -1.62 -13.43 -15.41
N VAL A 252 -0.72 -12.54 -15.06
CA VAL A 252 -0.88 -11.60 -13.94
C VAL A 252 -2.01 -10.62 -14.22
N ASN A 253 -2.03 -9.95 -15.40
CA ASN A 253 -3.07 -8.98 -15.77
C ASN A 253 -4.45 -9.65 -15.91
N ASN A 254 -4.52 -10.87 -16.42
CA ASN A 254 -5.75 -11.66 -16.42
C ASN A 254 -6.22 -11.98 -15.00
N GLY A 255 -5.31 -12.30 -14.09
CA GLY A 255 -5.61 -12.53 -12.68
C GLY A 255 -6.17 -11.29 -11.99
N LYS A 256 -5.62 -10.11 -12.26
CA LYS A 256 -6.12 -8.82 -11.76
C LYS A 256 -7.54 -8.54 -12.25
N ARG A 257 -7.80 -8.73 -13.56
CA ARG A 257 -9.14 -8.59 -14.14
C ARG A 257 -10.14 -9.54 -13.50
N GLU A 258 -9.78 -10.81 -13.36
CA GLU A 258 -10.65 -11.81 -12.72
C GLU A 258 -11.03 -11.42 -11.29
N VAL A 259 -10.08 -10.90 -10.50
CA VAL A 259 -10.33 -10.44 -9.12
C VAL A 259 -11.17 -9.16 -9.10
N ALA A 260 -10.97 -8.25 -10.05
CA ALA A 260 -11.80 -7.05 -10.18
C ALA A 260 -13.29 -7.41 -10.43
N GLU A 261 -13.56 -8.42 -11.25
CA GLU A 261 -14.93 -8.87 -11.56
C GLU A 261 -15.66 -9.54 -10.37
N ARG A 262 -14.93 -9.93 -9.30
CA ARG A 262 -15.52 -10.66 -8.15
C ARG A 262 -16.24 -9.77 -7.13
N SER A 263 -16.00 -8.46 -7.15
CA SER A 263 -16.59 -7.52 -6.19
C SER A 263 -16.74 -6.13 -6.80
N PRO A 264 -17.85 -5.43 -6.56
CA PRO A 264 -18.00 -4.05 -7.00
C PRO A 264 -17.01 -3.08 -6.33
N LEU A 265 -16.41 -3.47 -5.22
CA LEU A 265 -15.37 -2.71 -4.52
C LEU A 265 -13.95 -2.99 -5.07
N ASN A 266 -13.80 -3.82 -6.08
CA ASN A 266 -12.53 -4.07 -6.74
C ASN A 266 -12.54 -3.43 -8.12
N VAL A 267 -11.50 -2.69 -8.44
CA VAL A 267 -11.31 -2.07 -9.76
C VAL A 267 -9.88 -2.34 -10.21
N VAL A 268 -9.67 -2.49 -11.51
CA VAL A 268 -8.34 -2.49 -12.12
C VAL A 268 -8.28 -1.40 -13.17
N VAL A 269 -7.27 -0.54 -13.09
CA VAL A 269 -7.03 0.52 -14.08
C VAL A 269 -6.18 -0.01 -15.23
N ASP A 270 -6.53 0.42 -16.43
CA ASP A 270 -5.81 0.09 -17.64
C ASP A 270 -4.62 1.03 -17.83
N THR A 271 -3.43 0.45 -17.91
CA THR A 271 -2.16 1.17 -17.99
C THR A 271 -1.55 1.22 -19.39
N ASP A 272 -2.26 0.80 -20.43
CA ASP A 272 -1.76 0.73 -21.82
C ASP A 272 -1.22 2.08 -22.34
N MET A 273 -1.71 3.19 -21.78
CA MET A 273 -1.28 4.53 -22.16
C MET A 273 -0.09 5.05 -21.35
N LEU A 274 0.43 4.29 -20.41
CA LEU A 274 1.58 4.66 -19.60
C LEU A 274 2.86 4.17 -20.29
N VAL A 275 3.90 4.97 -20.21
CA VAL A 275 5.16 4.74 -20.91
C VAL A 275 6.26 4.51 -19.87
N CYS A 276 7.08 3.47 -20.08
CA CYS A 276 8.28 3.26 -19.29
C CYS A 276 9.35 4.30 -19.67
N THR A 277 10.24 4.59 -18.74
CA THR A 277 11.27 5.62 -18.98
C THR A 277 12.30 5.17 -20.02
N GLU A 278 12.61 6.07 -20.95
CA GLU A 278 13.65 5.89 -21.95
C GLU A 278 15.00 6.52 -21.53
N GLU A 279 15.06 7.08 -20.32
CA GLU A 279 16.26 7.75 -19.81
C GLU A 279 16.97 6.89 -18.72
N PRO A 280 18.32 6.87 -18.73
CA PRO A 280 19.19 7.49 -19.75
C PRO A 280 19.13 6.74 -21.09
N ILE A 281 19.27 7.46 -22.22
CA ILE A 281 19.13 6.89 -23.58
C ILE A 281 20.08 5.69 -23.84
N ASP A 282 21.25 5.71 -23.22
CA ASP A 282 22.26 4.64 -23.39
C ASP A 282 21.94 3.39 -22.53
N ASP A 283 21.08 3.51 -21.55
CA ASP A 283 20.62 2.42 -20.65
C ASP A 283 19.20 2.71 -20.14
N PRO A 284 18.17 2.61 -21.01
CA PRO A 284 16.81 2.98 -20.66
C PRO A 284 16.23 2.01 -19.61
N ASP A 285 15.58 2.59 -18.62
CA ASP A 285 14.84 1.83 -17.62
C ASP A 285 13.45 1.42 -18.16
N ILE A 286 13.40 0.25 -18.76
CA ILE A 286 12.17 -0.29 -19.37
C ILE A 286 11.21 -0.92 -18.35
N ALA A 287 11.55 -0.91 -17.07
CA ALA A 287 10.76 -1.53 -16.01
C ALA A 287 9.89 -0.53 -15.24
N HIS A 288 10.26 0.75 -15.25
CA HIS A 288 9.58 1.77 -14.47
C HIS A 288 8.93 2.82 -15.38
N TYR A 289 7.76 3.30 -14.97
CA TYR A 289 7.07 4.36 -15.68
C TYR A 289 7.88 5.66 -15.67
N ASP A 290 7.81 6.41 -16.76
CA ASP A 290 8.37 7.77 -16.78
C ASP A 290 7.57 8.68 -15.83
N SER A 291 8.14 9.86 -15.54
CA SER A 291 7.56 10.74 -14.53
C SER A 291 6.18 11.29 -14.89
N LEU A 292 5.87 11.48 -16.18
CA LEU A 292 4.55 11.92 -16.61
C LEU A 292 3.53 10.77 -16.52
N SER A 293 3.93 9.57 -16.86
CA SER A 293 3.11 8.37 -16.73
C SER A 293 2.83 8.04 -15.28
N GLU A 294 3.79 8.27 -14.38
CA GLU A 294 3.61 8.04 -12.95
C GLU A 294 2.61 9.04 -12.33
N ILE A 295 2.67 10.33 -12.72
CA ILE A 295 1.63 11.30 -12.37
C ILE A 295 0.26 10.83 -12.87
N LYS A 296 0.19 10.36 -14.12
CA LYS A 296 -1.05 9.87 -14.72
C LYS A 296 -1.59 8.63 -14.00
N LEU A 297 -0.73 7.69 -13.58
CA LEU A 297 -1.13 6.55 -12.75
C LEU A 297 -1.77 7.03 -11.44
N GLY A 298 -1.16 8.02 -10.80
CA GLY A 298 -1.72 8.65 -9.60
C GLY A 298 -3.10 9.27 -9.83
N HIS A 299 -3.29 9.99 -10.95
CA HIS A 299 -4.61 10.52 -11.34
C HIS A 299 -5.63 9.40 -11.52
N MET A 300 -5.27 8.33 -12.24
CA MET A 300 -6.17 7.18 -12.46
C MET A 300 -6.58 6.51 -11.14
N PHE A 301 -5.66 6.36 -10.20
CA PHE A 301 -5.98 5.85 -8.86
C PHE A 301 -6.97 6.75 -8.12
N ALA A 302 -6.73 8.05 -8.10
CA ALA A 302 -7.60 9.03 -7.44
C ALA A 302 -9.00 9.08 -8.07
N GLU A 303 -9.10 9.07 -9.41
CA GLU A 303 -10.35 9.08 -10.14
C GLU A 303 -11.19 7.82 -9.90
N GLN A 304 -10.55 6.65 -9.78
CA GLN A 304 -11.28 5.43 -9.43
C GLN A 304 -11.72 5.40 -7.96
N LEU A 305 -10.89 5.90 -7.05
CA LEU A 305 -11.27 6.02 -5.63
C LEU A 305 -12.45 6.97 -5.44
N ALA A 306 -12.51 8.07 -6.20
CA ALA A 306 -13.59 9.05 -6.14
C ALA A 306 -14.98 8.42 -6.34
N VAL A 307 -15.08 7.35 -7.12
CA VAL A 307 -16.35 6.62 -7.33
C VAL A 307 -16.91 6.03 -6.03
N PHE A 308 -16.05 5.83 -5.03
CA PHE A 308 -16.41 5.23 -3.74
C PHE A 308 -16.46 6.26 -2.60
N MET A 309 -16.02 7.50 -2.85
CA MET A 309 -15.92 8.56 -1.85
C MET A 309 -17.19 9.46 -1.79
N ASP A 310 -18.08 9.35 -2.78
CA ASP A 310 -19.31 10.18 -2.92
C ASP A 310 -20.51 9.67 -2.12
#